data_db99ca564fe935b3f88048d180b52433
#
_entry.id   db99ca564fe935b3f88048d180b52433
#
_cell.length_a   1.000
_cell.length_b   1.000
_cell.length_c   1.000
_cell.angle_alpha   90.00
_cell.angle_beta   90.00
_cell.angle_gamma   90.00
#
_symmetry.space_group_name_H-M   'P 1'
#
loop_
_entity.id
_entity.type
_entity.pdbx_description
1 polymer ?
#
loop_
_entity_poly.entity_id
_entity_poly.type
_entity_poly.pdbx_seq_one_letter_code
_entity_poly.pdbx_strand_id
1 'polypeptide(L)'
;MYERIIPEVLSEYDPDTFYWPASPSSGGSFDEPNDPNRGDVHYWEVWHGNKPFSEYRKYFFRYASEFGFQSFPSVKTLETVTDDPRELNPFSYVMEKHQRNYGGNGKIAKYMQAAYRYPENFSDFVYASQLLQADGIRYGVEHYRRNRGRCMGAIYWQLNDCWPVISWSSIDYYGRWKALHYYAKRFFAPVMLSCEEQNWMTAEADMNRQHFEFEKSIHLNVTNETMNPHKVLVRYAVRNAKAEILHQEEQWVQVPALSSIWLDKVELPEIDYFNEYVSYEAWENEQIISQGTVIFSYPKYFRYLDPKLTVNVDGDEIVVKAEAYAKSVEIQNENDDLILEDNYFDMNAGEYRVKILSGTPNGLKVRSVYDI
;
A
#
# COMPACT_ATOMS: atom_id res chain seq x y z
N MET A 1 -14.87 -14.00 -31.68
CA MET A 1 -15.34 -12.62 -31.50
C MET A 1 -14.17 -11.63 -31.38
N TYR A 2 -13.37 -11.71 -30.34
CA TYR A 2 -12.34 -10.71 -29.99
C TYR A 2 -11.18 -10.62 -30.99
N GLU A 3 -10.79 -11.69 -31.65
CA GLU A 3 -9.63 -11.74 -32.56
C GLU A 3 -10.01 -11.65 -34.04
N ARG A 4 -11.31 -11.65 -34.38
CA ARG A 4 -11.76 -11.57 -35.76
C ARG A 4 -12.84 -10.53 -35.96
N ILE A 5 -14.03 -10.68 -35.35
CA ILE A 5 -15.17 -9.82 -35.62
C ILE A 5 -14.91 -8.39 -35.17
N ILE A 6 -14.43 -8.18 -33.94
CA ILE A 6 -14.14 -6.83 -33.45
C ILE A 6 -13.03 -6.15 -34.27
N PRO A 7 -11.87 -6.79 -34.54
CA PRO A 7 -10.88 -6.19 -35.45
C PRO A 7 -11.38 -5.87 -36.83
N GLU A 8 -12.23 -6.74 -37.44
CA GLU A 8 -12.85 -6.46 -38.74
C GLU A 8 -13.72 -5.18 -38.70
N VAL A 9 -14.55 -5.04 -37.64
CA VAL A 9 -15.38 -3.84 -37.46
C VAL A 9 -14.51 -2.60 -37.18
N LEU A 10 -13.52 -2.70 -36.31
CA LEU A 10 -12.63 -1.58 -36.00
C LEU A 10 -11.84 -1.14 -37.22
N SER A 11 -11.39 -2.05 -38.09
CA SER A 11 -10.67 -1.71 -39.29
C SER A 11 -11.52 -0.85 -40.28
N GLU A 12 -12.85 -0.93 -40.17
CA GLU A 12 -13.77 -0.11 -40.99
C GLU A 12 -14.10 1.23 -40.32
N TYR A 13 -14.34 1.24 -38.99
CA TYR A 13 -14.92 2.41 -38.29
C TYR A 13 -13.92 3.19 -37.46
N ASP A 14 -12.82 2.58 -37.04
CA ASP A 14 -11.77 3.20 -36.20
C ASP A 14 -10.39 2.52 -36.41
N PRO A 15 -9.82 2.63 -37.61
CA PRO A 15 -8.60 1.90 -37.99
C PRO A 15 -7.34 2.37 -37.29
N ASP A 16 -7.37 3.58 -36.71
CA ASP A 16 -6.19 4.22 -36.11
C ASP A 16 -6.04 3.92 -34.62
N THR A 17 -7.12 3.46 -33.95
CA THR A 17 -7.05 3.14 -32.50
C THR A 17 -6.49 1.74 -32.27
N PHE A 18 -5.45 1.66 -31.42
CA PHE A 18 -4.87 0.39 -31.02
C PHE A 18 -5.91 -0.49 -30.30
N TYR A 19 -6.03 -1.72 -30.76
CA TYR A 19 -6.92 -2.72 -30.16
C TYR A 19 -6.11 -3.88 -29.55
N TRP A 20 -6.38 -4.19 -28.28
CA TRP A 20 -5.83 -5.36 -27.58
C TRP A 20 -6.93 -6.41 -27.39
N PRO A 21 -6.74 -7.69 -27.84
CA PRO A 21 -7.85 -8.63 -28.01
C PRO A 21 -8.46 -9.17 -26.72
N ALA A 22 -7.70 -9.21 -25.62
CA ALA A 22 -8.15 -9.72 -24.31
C ALA A 22 -7.22 -9.23 -23.20
N SER A 23 -7.66 -9.39 -21.95
CA SER A 23 -6.84 -9.22 -20.75
C SER A 23 -7.16 -10.39 -19.79
N PRO A 24 -6.15 -11.23 -19.42
CA PRO A 24 -4.76 -11.16 -19.84
C PRO A 24 -4.58 -11.69 -21.25
N SER A 25 -3.50 -11.27 -21.93
CA SER A 25 -3.15 -11.79 -23.24
C SER A 25 -1.64 -11.67 -23.51
N SER A 26 -1.08 -12.68 -24.16
CA SER A 26 0.30 -12.66 -24.65
C SER A 26 0.44 -12.14 -26.08
N GLY A 27 -0.67 -11.68 -26.68
CA GLY A 27 -0.71 -11.15 -28.05
C GLY A 27 -1.70 -11.84 -28.97
N GLY A 28 -2.38 -12.87 -28.51
CA GLY A 28 -3.45 -13.50 -29.27
C GLY A 28 -3.70 -14.95 -28.94
N SER A 29 -4.91 -15.39 -29.21
CA SER A 29 -5.43 -16.75 -29.00
C SER A 29 -5.30 -17.22 -27.54
N PHE A 30 -5.08 -18.52 -27.36
CA PHE A 30 -4.83 -19.13 -26.06
C PHE A 30 -3.34 -19.48 -25.83
N ASP A 31 -2.43 -18.79 -26.53
CA ASP A 31 -1.01 -19.01 -26.42
C ASP A 31 -0.47 -18.34 -25.14
N GLU A 32 -0.42 -19.11 -24.05
CA GLU A 32 0.08 -18.70 -22.74
C GLU A 32 -0.41 -17.29 -22.31
N PRO A 33 -1.71 -17.08 -22.07
CA PRO A 33 -2.29 -15.75 -21.85
C PRO A 33 -1.63 -14.97 -20.69
N ASN A 34 -1.08 -15.65 -19.69
CA ASN A 34 -0.37 -15.09 -18.56
C ASN A 34 1.16 -15.24 -18.65
N ASP A 35 1.73 -15.25 -19.86
CA ASP A 35 3.18 -15.29 -20.03
C ASP A 35 3.82 -14.04 -19.36
N PRO A 36 4.73 -14.22 -18.40
CA PRO A 36 5.33 -13.10 -17.66
C PRO A 36 6.19 -12.17 -18.53
N ASN A 37 6.52 -12.57 -19.77
CA ASN A 37 7.41 -11.86 -20.66
C ASN A 37 6.71 -11.15 -21.83
N ARG A 38 5.42 -11.41 -22.07
CA ARG A 38 4.67 -10.90 -23.21
C ARG A 38 3.30 -10.35 -22.78
N GLY A 39 2.89 -9.23 -23.41
CA GLY A 39 1.59 -8.64 -23.19
C GLY A 39 1.32 -8.20 -21.77
N ASP A 40 0.12 -8.51 -21.27
CA ASP A 40 -0.33 -8.20 -19.92
C ASP A 40 -0.67 -9.46 -19.12
N VAL A 41 -0.58 -9.34 -17.79
CA VAL A 41 -0.69 -10.47 -16.86
C VAL A 41 -1.71 -10.18 -15.77
N HIS A 42 -2.57 -11.17 -15.49
CA HIS A 42 -3.36 -11.23 -14.27
C HIS A 42 -2.63 -12.10 -13.25
N TYR A 43 -2.11 -11.48 -12.18
CA TYR A 43 -1.27 -12.16 -11.20
C TYR A 43 -1.98 -12.34 -9.86
N TRP A 44 -2.53 -13.53 -9.62
CA TRP A 44 -3.36 -13.84 -8.46
C TRP A 44 -2.73 -14.81 -7.45
N GLU A 45 -1.45 -15.14 -7.60
CA GLU A 45 -0.78 -16.12 -6.73
C GLU A 45 -0.70 -15.67 -5.26
N VAL A 46 -0.61 -14.36 -5.00
CA VAL A 46 -0.65 -13.87 -3.62
C VAL A 46 -2.03 -14.08 -3.01
N TRP A 47 -3.10 -13.62 -3.67
CA TRP A 47 -4.45 -13.76 -3.12
C TRP A 47 -4.99 -15.18 -3.28
N HIS A 48 -5.09 -15.74 -4.47
CA HIS A 48 -5.65 -17.06 -4.71
C HIS A 48 -4.68 -18.19 -4.36
N GLY A 49 -3.38 -18.03 -4.65
CA GLY A 49 -2.34 -19.01 -4.37
C GLY A 49 -1.83 -19.02 -2.93
N ASN A 50 -2.28 -18.09 -2.07
CA ASN A 50 -1.82 -17.91 -0.67
C ASN A 50 -0.31 -17.73 -0.53
N LYS A 51 0.34 -17.12 -1.52
CA LYS A 51 1.76 -16.79 -1.49
C LYS A 51 2.02 -15.54 -0.65
N PRO A 52 3.20 -15.38 -0.05
CA PRO A 52 3.56 -14.18 0.70
C PRO A 52 3.65 -12.95 -0.21
N PHE A 53 3.58 -11.74 0.35
CA PHE A 53 3.71 -10.50 -0.44
C PHE A 53 5.04 -10.36 -1.16
N SER A 54 6.13 -10.97 -0.65
CA SER A 54 7.43 -11.05 -1.32
C SER A 54 7.35 -11.69 -2.71
N GLU A 55 6.32 -12.48 -2.98
CA GLU A 55 6.11 -13.12 -4.28
C GLU A 55 5.97 -12.09 -5.42
N TYR A 56 5.39 -10.90 -5.17
CA TYR A 56 5.32 -9.84 -6.16
C TYR A 56 6.68 -9.41 -6.69
N ARG A 57 7.76 -9.50 -5.88
CA ARG A 57 9.12 -9.09 -6.25
C ARG A 57 9.89 -10.14 -7.07
N LYS A 58 9.33 -11.34 -7.26
CA LYS A 58 9.96 -12.39 -8.06
C LYS A 58 9.79 -12.23 -9.57
N TYR A 59 8.81 -11.42 -9.98
CA TYR A 59 8.43 -11.29 -11.38
C TYR A 59 8.60 -9.86 -11.88
N PHE A 60 9.01 -9.75 -13.14
CA PHE A 60 9.20 -8.50 -13.86
C PHE A 60 8.27 -8.49 -15.08
N PHE A 61 6.96 -8.43 -14.81
CA PHE A 61 5.95 -8.43 -15.87
C PHE A 61 6.11 -7.23 -16.80
N ARG A 62 5.79 -7.40 -18.09
CA ARG A 62 5.73 -6.27 -19.03
C ARG A 62 4.64 -5.29 -18.61
N TYR A 63 3.49 -5.82 -18.22
CA TYR A 63 2.34 -5.07 -17.72
C TYR A 63 1.54 -5.96 -16.77
N ALA A 64 1.41 -5.59 -15.52
CA ALA A 64 0.53 -6.26 -14.56
C ALA A 64 -0.84 -5.58 -14.60
N SER A 65 -1.76 -6.11 -15.41
CA SER A 65 -3.10 -5.53 -15.61
C SER A 65 -4.08 -5.89 -14.52
N GLU A 66 -3.79 -6.94 -13.74
CA GLU A 66 -4.58 -7.31 -12.57
C GLU A 66 -3.73 -8.02 -11.51
N PHE A 67 -3.83 -7.56 -10.28
CA PHE A 67 -3.42 -8.24 -9.05
C PHE A 67 -4.13 -7.55 -7.88
N GLY A 68 -4.29 -8.24 -6.75
CA GLY A 68 -5.07 -7.64 -5.68
C GLY A 68 -4.98 -8.39 -4.36
N PHE A 69 -5.47 -7.74 -3.30
CA PHE A 69 -5.65 -8.30 -1.98
C PHE A 69 -6.92 -7.70 -1.36
N GLN A 70 -7.64 -8.44 -0.51
CA GLN A 70 -8.87 -7.94 0.09
C GLN A 70 -8.65 -7.28 1.45
N SER A 71 -9.56 -6.36 1.80
CA SER A 71 -9.75 -5.88 3.16
C SER A 71 -11.22 -5.59 3.45
N PHE A 72 -11.54 -5.44 4.72
CA PHE A 72 -12.85 -4.95 5.16
C PHE A 72 -13.02 -3.49 4.78
N PRO A 73 -14.24 -3.06 4.35
CA PRO A 73 -14.56 -1.63 4.20
C PRO A 73 -14.68 -0.96 5.59
N SER A 74 -14.95 0.35 5.61
CA SER A 74 -15.20 1.08 6.85
C SER A 74 -16.22 0.39 7.75
N VAL A 75 -16.03 0.48 9.06
CA VAL A 75 -17.00 -0.02 10.05
C VAL A 75 -18.39 0.61 9.81
N LYS A 76 -18.44 1.91 9.45
CA LYS A 76 -19.69 2.60 9.11
C LYS A 76 -20.42 2.00 7.91
N THR A 77 -19.67 1.46 6.95
CA THR A 77 -20.24 0.71 5.82
C THR A 77 -20.80 -0.63 6.29
N LEU A 78 -20.10 -1.32 7.18
CA LEU A 78 -20.54 -2.62 7.70
C LEU A 78 -21.70 -2.51 8.67
N GLU A 79 -21.83 -1.40 9.40
CA GLU A 79 -23.01 -1.10 10.23
C GLU A 79 -24.31 -0.97 9.40
N THR A 80 -24.23 -0.72 8.09
CA THR A 80 -25.41 -0.64 7.22
C THR A 80 -25.99 -2.00 6.80
N VAL A 81 -25.25 -3.08 7.01
CA VAL A 81 -25.68 -4.43 6.57
C VAL A 81 -26.25 -5.29 7.69
N THR A 82 -26.22 -4.80 8.93
CA THR A 82 -26.81 -5.46 10.10
C THR A 82 -27.13 -4.49 11.22
N ASP A 83 -28.26 -4.70 11.89
CA ASP A 83 -28.64 -3.99 13.12
C ASP A 83 -28.20 -4.75 14.40
N ASP A 84 -27.65 -5.97 14.25
CA ASP A 84 -27.15 -6.77 15.37
C ASP A 84 -25.64 -6.54 15.56
N PRO A 85 -25.20 -5.89 16.65
CA PRO A 85 -23.78 -5.67 16.91
C PRO A 85 -22.93 -6.95 17.02
N ARG A 86 -23.56 -8.09 17.32
CA ARG A 86 -22.88 -9.39 17.40
C ARG A 86 -22.44 -9.90 16.02
N GLU A 87 -23.10 -9.42 14.96
CA GLU A 87 -22.75 -9.73 13.57
C GLU A 87 -21.57 -8.88 13.06
N LEU A 88 -21.15 -7.83 13.80
CA LEU A 88 -19.90 -7.11 13.52
C LEU A 88 -18.71 -7.94 14.01
N ASN A 89 -18.54 -9.08 13.36
CA ASN A 89 -17.49 -10.07 13.60
C ASN A 89 -17.05 -10.67 12.27
N PRO A 90 -15.74 -10.78 11.98
CA PRO A 90 -15.23 -11.25 10.68
C PRO A 90 -15.80 -12.59 10.22
N PHE A 91 -16.21 -13.44 11.15
CA PHE A 91 -16.68 -14.80 10.89
C PHE A 91 -18.17 -14.98 11.18
N SER A 92 -18.93 -13.90 11.32
CA SER A 92 -20.38 -13.95 11.46
C SER A 92 -21.04 -14.31 10.12
N TYR A 93 -22.28 -14.81 10.22
CA TYR A 93 -23.04 -15.14 9.02
C TYR A 93 -23.21 -13.96 8.07
N VAL A 94 -23.49 -12.78 8.60
CA VAL A 94 -23.69 -11.55 7.79
C VAL A 94 -22.39 -11.16 7.10
N MET A 95 -21.27 -11.10 7.82
CA MET A 95 -19.98 -10.73 7.22
C MET A 95 -19.54 -11.74 6.16
N GLU A 96 -19.75 -13.05 6.36
CA GLU A 96 -19.46 -14.07 5.35
C GLU A 96 -20.40 -13.98 4.14
N LYS A 97 -21.65 -13.52 4.31
CA LYS A 97 -22.55 -13.26 3.18
C LYS A 97 -22.16 -12.01 2.38
N HIS A 98 -21.52 -11.04 3.02
CA HIS A 98 -20.93 -9.88 2.35
C HIS A 98 -19.49 -10.11 1.90
N GLN A 99 -19.05 -11.37 1.82
CA GLN A 99 -17.81 -11.84 1.22
C GLN A 99 -18.11 -12.72 0.01
N ARG A 100 -17.56 -12.39 -1.17
CA ARG A 100 -17.81 -13.15 -2.41
C ARG A 100 -16.63 -14.04 -2.83
N ASN A 101 -15.58 -14.08 -2.04
CA ASN A 101 -14.48 -15.02 -2.23
C ASN A 101 -14.52 -16.07 -1.11
N TYR A 102 -14.71 -17.32 -1.49
CA TYR A 102 -14.78 -18.42 -0.51
C TYR A 102 -13.56 -18.44 0.42
N GLY A 103 -13.82 -18.40 1.72
CA GLY A 103 -12.77 -18.35 2.75
C GLY A 103 -11.98 -17.02 2.81
N GLY A 104 -12.45 -15.95 2.15
CA GLY A 104 -11.74 -14.67 2.08
C GLY A 104 -11.46 -14.05 3.45
N ASN A 105 -12.44 -14.06 4.37
CA ASN A 105 -12.26 -13.50 5.72
C ASN A 105 -11.20 -14.28 6.50
N GLY A 106 -11.20 -15.60 6.41
CA GLY A 106 -10.17 -16.46 7.02
C GLY A 106 -8.78 -16.23 6.42
N LYS A 107 -8.72 -15.96 5.10
CA LYS A 107 -7.47 -15.64 4.43
C LYS A 107 -6.89 -14.30 4.91
N ILE A 108 -7.70 -13.26 5.02
CA ILE A 108 -7.31 -11.97 5.61
C ILE A 108 -6.75 -12.19 7.02
N ALA A 109 -7.47 -12.92 7.88
CA ALA A 109 -7.03 -13.22 9.24
C ALA A 109 -5.70 -14.01 9.28
N LYS A 110 -5.48 -14.95 8.35
CA LYS A 110 -4.24 -15.72 8.23
C LYS A 110 -3.02 -14.80 7.95
N TYR A 111 -3.14 -13.88 7.00
CA TYR A 111 -2.05 -12.93 6.72
C TYR A 111 -1.87 -11.93 7.86
N MET A 112 -2.98 -11.48 8.47
CA MET A 112 -2.96 -10.54 9.58
C MET A 112 -2.19 -11.08 10.78
N GLN A 113 -2.41 -12.33 11.17
CA GLN A 113 -1.70 -12.94 12.31
C GLN A 113 -0.17 -12.99 12.13
N ALA A 114 0.32 -13.01 10.90
CA ALA A 114 1.75 -12.96 10.63
C ALA A 114 2.31 -11.55 10.89
N ALA A 115 1.59 -10.49 10.53
CA ALA A 115 2.07 -9.12 10.52
C ALA A 115 1.72 -8.31 11.79
N TYR A 116 0.51 -8.50 12.35
CA TYR A 116 -0.03 -7.68 13.43
C TYR A 116 -0.33 -8.51 14.69
N ARG A 117 -0.46 -7.84 15.84
CA ARG A 117 -1.07 -8.46 17.02
C ARG A 117 -2.52 -8.80 16.71
N TYR A 118 -3.10 -9.72 17.46
CA TYR A 118 -4.51 -10.06 17.28
C TYR A 118 -5.37 -8.87 17.75
N PRO A 119 -6.22 -8.31 16.87
CA PRO A 119 -7.06 -7.17 17.23
C PRO A 119 -8.07 -7.52 18.32
N GLU A 120 -8.22 -6.68 19.33
CA GLU A 120 -9.11 -6.92 20.46
C GLU A 120 -10.59 -6.65 20.14
N ASN A 121 -10.84 -5.83 19.12
CA ASN A 121 -12.20 -5.45 18.69
C ASN A 121 -12.31 -5.41 17.16
N PHE A 122 -13.55 -5.29 16.68
CA PHE A 122 -13.83 -5.32 15.25
C PHE A 122 -13.27 -4.12 14.50
N SER A 123 -13.25 -2.93 15.10
CA SER A 123 -12.68 -1.73 14.47
C SER A 123 -11.17 -1.88 14.21
N ASP A 124 -10.44 -2.45 15.16
CA ASP A 124 -9.01 -2.71 15.02
C ASP A 124 -8.75 -3.80 13.99
N PHE A 125 -9.64 -4.81 13.91
CA PHE A 125 -9.57 -5.82 12.86
C PHE A 125 -9.76 -5.20 11.46
N VAL A 126 -10.72 -4.31 11.30
CA VAL A 126 -10.95 -3.58 10.03
C VAL A 126 -9.71 -2.76 9.67
N TYR A 127 -9.20 -1.97 10.60
CA TYR A 127 -7.99 -1.16 10.40
C TYR A 127 -6.79 -2.01 9.99
N ALA A 128 -6.46 -3.04 10.75
CA ALA A 128 -5.34 -3.94 10.44
C ALA A 128 -5.52 -4.63 9.07
N SER A 129 -6.77 -5.00 8.71
CA SER A 129 -7.05 -5.59 7.40
C SER A 129 -6.76 -4.63 6.25
N GLN A 130 -7.10 -3.35 6.42
CA GLN A 130 -6.84 -2.30 5.43
C GLN A 130 -5.35 -2.00 5.28
N LEU A 131 -4.59 -1.97 6.38
CA LEU A 131 -3.14 -1.82 6.33
C LEU A 131 -2.48 -2.99 5.60
N LEU A 132 -2.93 -4.21 5.88
CA LEU A 132 -2.42 -5.42 5.23
C LEU A 132 -2.64 -5.39 3.72
N GLN A 133 -3.84 -4.98 3.27
CA GLN A 133 -4.14 -4.78 1.85
C GLN A 133 -3.22 -3.72 1.23
N ALA A 134 -3.12 -2.57 1.88
CA ALA A 134 -2.36 -1.42 1.39
C ALA A 134 -0.86 -1.75 1.24
N ASP A 135 -0.25 -2.36 2.26
CA ASP A 135 1.15 -2.78 2.21
C ASP A 135 1.39 -3.86 1.14
N GLY A 136 0.51 -4.86 1.03
CA GLY A 136 0.64 -5.91 0.03
C GLY A 136 0.62 -5.38 -1.39
N ILE A 137 -0.30 -4.47 -1.71
CA ILE A 137 -0.40 -3.84 -3.05
C ILE A 137 0.77 -2.89 -3.28
N ARG A 138 1.19 -2.12 -2.27
CA ARG A 138 2.37 -1.24 -2.34
C ARG A 138 3.62 -2.01 -2.75
N TYR A 139 3.90 -3.17 -2.16
CA TYR A 139 5.04 -4.00 -2.54
C TYR A 139 5.06 -4.35 -4.02
N GLY A 140 3.92 -4.68 -4.59
CA GLY A 140 3.80 -4.98 -6.02
C GLY A 140 4.01 -3.76 -6.90
N VAL A 141 3.25 -2.67 -6.65
CA VAL A 141 3.30 -1.46 -7.48
C VAL A 141 4.69 -0.81 -7.45
N GLU A 142 5.27 -0.64 -6.27
CA GLU A 142 6.60 -0.04 -6.14
C GLU A 142 7.66 -0.90 -6.84
N HIS A 143 7.60 -2.23 -6.72
CA HIS A 143 8.51 -3.12 -7.44
C HIS A 143 8.41 -2.92 -8.95
N TYR A 144 7.21 -2.91 -9.52
CA TYR A 144 7.04 -2.72 -10.97
C TYR A 144 7.52 -1.34 -11.41
N ARG A 145 7.23 -0.29 -10.65
CA ARG A 145 7.67 1.08 -10.96
C ARG A 145 9.18 1.26 -10.87
N ARG A 146 9.83 0.68 -9.86
CA ARG A 146 11.31 0.68 -9.76
C ARG A 146 11.99 0.04 -10.98
N ASN A 147 11.32 -0.92 -11.61
CA ASN A 147 11.80 -1.64 -12.78
C ASN A 147 11.23 -1.10 -14.09
N ARG A 148 10.95 0.21 -14.14
CA ARG A 148 10.52 0.91 -15.35
C ARG A 148 11.47 0.66 -16.51
N GLY A 149 10.94 0.47 -17.71
CA GLY A 149 11.69 0.03 -18.91
C GLY A 149 11.45 -1.45 -19.21
N ARG A 150 11.47 -2.31 -18.18
CA ARG A 150 10.96 -3.68 -18.27
C ARG A 150 9.49 -3.74 -17.91
N CYS A 151 9.11 -3.21 -16.74
CA CYS A 151 7.73 -3.12 -16.27
C CYS A 151 7.16 -1.76 -16.70
N MET A 152 6.09 -1.76 -17.48
CA MET A 152 5.54 -0.54 -18.10
C MET A 152 4.15 -0.18 -17.61
N GLY A 153 3.59 -0.94 -16.68
CA GLY A 153 2.31 -0.62 -16.05
C GLY A 153 1.94 -1.61 -14.96
N ALA A 154 1.15 -1.11 -14.00
CA ALA A 154 0.56 -1.90 -12.93
C ALA A 154 -0.83 -1.35 -12.61
N ILE A 155 -1.84 -2.20 -12.66
CA ILE A 155 -3.22 -1.89 -12.29
C ILE A 155 -3.63 -2.88 -11.21
N TYR A 156 -4.05 -2.38 -10.04
CA TYR A 156 -4.59 -3.27 -9.01
C TYR A 156 -6.10 -3.48 -9.18
N TRP A 157 -6.56 -4.67 -8.90
CA TRP A 157 -7.95 -5.00 -8.73
C TRP A 157 -8.32 -4.83 -7.25
N GLN A 158 -9.22 -3.88 -6.86
CA GLN A 158 -10.01 -3.03 -7.76
C GLN A 158 -10.22 -1.63 -7.17
N LEU A 159 -10.76 -0.68 -7.95
CA LEU A 159 -10.98 0.69 -7.51
C LEU A 159 -12.11 0.78 -6.47
N ASN A 160 -13.32 0.31 -6.80
CA ASN A 160 -14.53 0.50 -5.99
C ASN A 160 -15.49 -0.68 -6.04
N ASP A 161 -16.54 -0.61 -5.23
CA ASP A 161 -17.58 -1.62 -5.09
C ASP A 161 -18.94 -1.15 -5.64
N CYS A 162 -19.79 -2.10 -6.03
CA CYS A 162 -21.17 -1.86 -6.47
C CYS A 162 -22.23 -2.19 -5.39
N TRP A 163 -21.83 -2.62 -4.19
CA TRP A 163 -22.66 -2.92 -3.03
C TRP A 163 -21.77 -2.98 -1.79
N PRO A 164 -22.34 -2.91 -0.54
CA PRO A 164 -21.55 -3.04 0.69
C PRO A 164 -20.95 -4.45 0.81
N VAL A 165 -19.65 -4.59 0.64
CA VAL A 165 -18.97 -5.88 0.53
C VAL A 165 -17.53 -5.82 1.05
N ILE A 166 -17.04 -6.96 1.54
CA ILE A 166 -15.62 -7.18 1.86
C ILE A 166 -14.94 -7.59 0.56
N SER A 167 -14.02 -6.77 0.07
CA SER A 167 -13.51 -6.90 -1.30
C SER A 167 -12.07 -6.38 -1.47
N TRP A 168 -11.61 -6.39 -2.72
CA TRP A 168 -10.32 -5.85 -3.15
C TRP A 168 -10.33 -4.33 -3.37
N SER A 169 -11.47 -3.66 -3.19
CA SER A 169 -11.63 -2.24 -3.48
C SER A 169 -10.73 -1.35 -2.63
N SER A 170 -10.34 -0.20 -3.19
CA SER A 170 -9.69 0.90 -2.47
C SER A 170 -10.69 1.97 -1.99
N ILE A 171 -11.85 2.05 -2.63
CA ILE A 171 -12.99 2.91 -2.25
C ILE A 171 -14.18 1.98 -2.01
N ASP A 172 -14.82 2.10 -0.87
CA ASP A 172 -15.99 1.27 -0.56
C ASP A 172 -17.27 1.76 -1.27
N TYR A 173 -18.34 0.99 -1.11
CA TYR A 173 -19.62 1.28 -1.78
C TYR A 173 -20.18 2.68 -1.51
N TYR A 174 -19.96 3.24 -0.32
CA TYR A 174 -20.45 4.58 0.06
C TYR A 174 -19.44 5.70 -0.25
N GLY A 175 -18.36 5.39 -0.96
CA GLY A 175 -17.35 6.36 -1.35
C GLY A 175 -16.30 6.66 -0.27
N ARG A 176 -16.25 5.88 0.81
CA ARG A 176 -15.22 6.01 1.85
C ARG A 176 -13.90 5.43 1.34
N TRP A 177 -12.83 6.18 1.55
CA TRP A 177 -11.50 5.76 1.13
C TRP A 177 -10.88 4.83 2.16
N LYS A 178 -10.48 3.64 1.73
CA LYS A 178 -9.72 2.69 2.54
C LYS A 178 -8.23 3.07 2.53
N ALA A 179 -7.44 2.49 3.43
CA ALA A 179 -6.00 2.73 3.48
C ALA A 179 -5.32 2.58 2.12
N LEU A 180 -5.72 1.57 1.32
CA LEU A 180 -5.18 1.36 -0.02
C LEU A 180 -5.32 2.58 -0.93
N HIS A 181 -6.40 3.36 -0.84
CA HIS A 181 -6.58 4.51 -1.72
C HIS A 181 -5.59 5.64 -1.43
N TYR A 182 -5.28 5.89 -0.15
CA TYR A 182 -4.23 6.82 0.26
C TYR A 182 -2.83 6.31 -0.11
N TYR A 183 -2.58 5.01 0.05
CA TYR A 183 -1.34 4.39 -0.43
C TYR A 183 -1.21 4.51 -1.95
N ALA A 184 -2.31 4.36 -2.69
CA ALA A 184 -2.33 4.50 -4.15
C ALA A 184 -1.92 5.90 -4.59
N LYS A 185 -2.37 6.97 -3.90
CA LYS A 185 -1.91 8.33 -4.15
C LYS A 185 -0.38 8.43 -4.04
N ARG A 186 0.23 7.79 -3.03
CA ARG A 186 1.68 7.81 -2.81
C ARG A 186 2.44 6.96 -3.82
N PHE A 187 2.05 5.69 -4.01
CA PHE A 187 2.79 4.80 -4.91
C PHE A 187 2.50 5.04 -6.40
N PHE A 188 1.50 5.86 -6.77
CA PHE A 188 1.27 6.37 -8.13
C PHE A 188 1.65 7.85 -8.30
N ALA A 189 2.31 8.46 -7.32
CA ALA A 189 2.80 9.83 -7.47
C ALA A 189 3.69 9.96 -8.72
N PRO A 190 3.59 11.07 -9.47
CA PRO A 190 4.36 11.26 -10.70
C PRO A 190 5.87 11.12 -10.50
N VAL A 191 6.39 11.67 -9.38
CA VAL A 191 7.77 11.42 -8.92
C VAL A 191 7.66 10.72 -7.57
N MET A 192 8.26 9.53 -7.46
CA MET A 192 8.15 8.68 -6.29
C MET A 192 9.54 8.23 -5.82
N LEU A 193 9.82 8.42 -4.53
CA LEU A 193 10.89 7.73 -3.84
C LEU A 193 10.33 6.47 -3.19
N SER A 194 10.91 5.33 -3.44
CA SER A 194 10.55 4.06 -2.82
C SER A 194 11.78 3.32 -2.31
N CYS A 195 11.56 2.40 -1.40
CA CYS A 195 12.60 1.58 -0.82
C CYS A 195 12.34 0.10 -1.14
N GLU A 196 13.35 -0.58 -1.70
CA GLU A 196 13.40 -2.03 -1.68
C GLU A 196 14.20 -2.45 -0.46
N GLU A 197 13.50 -2.86 0.56
CA GLU A 197 14.06 -3.32 1.82
C GLU A 197 14.18 -4.85 1.86
N GLN A 198 15.15 -5.33 2.59
CA GLN A 198 15.20 -6.71 3.08
C GLN A 198 14.78 -6.71 4.54
N ASN A 199 13.67 -7.37 4.85
CA ASN A 199 13.11 -7.46 6.20
C ASN A 199 12.26 -8.73 6.36
N TRP A 200 11.64 -8.92 7.53
CA TRP A 200 10.81 -10.09 7.79
C TRP A 200 9.53 -10.15 6.96
N MET A 201 9.00 -9.02 6.50
CA MET A 201 7.82 -8.99 5.63
C MET A 201 8.15 -9.41 4.20
N THR A 202 9.38 -9.17 3.75
CA THR A 202 9.84 -9.39 2.39
C THR A 202 10.73 -10.61 2.23
N ALA A 203 11.26 -11.16 3.34
CA ALA A 203 11.99 -12.42 3.34
C ALA A 203 11.04 -13.60 3.08
N GLU A 204 11.56 -14.68 2.51
CA GLU A 204 10.81 -15.92 2.38
C GLU A 204 10.53 -16.50 3.78
N ALA A 205 9.29 -16.32 4.24
CA ALA A 205 8.85 -16.84 5.52
C ALA A 205 8.68 -18.37 5.44
N ASP A 206 9.51 -19.08 6.16
CA ASP A 206 9.21 -20.44 6.58
C ASP A 206 8.50 -20.35 7.93
N MET A 207 7.22 -20.74 7.99
CA MET A 207 6.43 -20.71 9.22
C MET A 207 7.04 -21.55 10.37
N ASN A 208 7.99 -22.42 10.06
CA ASN A 208 8.70 -23.25 11.04
C ASN A 208 10.01 -22.65 11.51
N ARG A 209 10.46 -21.53 10.95
CA ARG A 209 11.68 -20.84 11.41
C ARG A 209 11.32 -19.75 12.41
N GLN A 210 11.67 -19.95 13.66
CA GLN A 210 11.54 -18.92 14.70
C GLN A 210 12.47 -17.74 14.47
N HIS A 211 13.61 -17.97 13.83
CA HIS A 211 14.58 -16.95 13.45
C HIS A 211 15.06 -17.27 12.05
N PHE A 212 14.88 -16.36 11.11
CA PHE A 212 15.54 -16.41 9.83
C PHE A 212 16.41 -15.17 9.65
N GLU A 213 17.60 -15.41 9.19
CA GLU A 213 18.53 -14.34 8.84
C GLU A 213 18.05 -13.72 7.54
N PHE A 214 18.09 -12.40 7.47
CA PHE A 214 17.88 -11.62 6.26
C PHE A 214 18.97 -10.54 6.19
N GLU A 215 19.25 -10.10 5.00
CA GLU A 215 20.17 -9.01 4.77
C GLU A 215 19.50 -7.71 5.22
N LYS A 216 20.01 -7.10 6.30
CA LYS A 216 19.51 -5.83 6.82
C LYS A 216 19.99 -4.70 5.92
N SER A 217 19.19 -4.34 4.93
CA SER A 217 19.56 -3.36 3.92
C SER A 217 18.38 -2.58 3.39
N ILE A 218 18.67 -1.41 2.81
CA ILE A 218 17.75 -0.60 2.04
C ILE A 218 18.34 -0.29 0.67
N HIS A 219 17.52 -0.28 -0.35
CA HIS A 219 17.89 0.10 -1.69
C HIS A 219 16.87 1.12 -2.21
N LEU A 220 17.22 2.40 -2.18
CA LEU A 220 16.35 3.50 -2.56
C LEU A 220 16.28 3.65 -4.08
N ASN A 221 15.12 4.03 -4.56
CA ASN A 221 14.88 4.26 -5.98
C ASN A 221 13.98 5.47 -6.17
N VAL A 222 14.35 6.34 -7.11
CA VAL A 222 13.50 7.46 -7.56
C VAL A 222 12.95 7.14 -8.93
N THR A 223 11.62 7.04 -9.04
CA THR A 223 10.90 6.86 -10.31
C THR A 223 10.29 8.17 -10.74
N ASN A 224 10.47 8.55 -12.01
CA ASN A 224 9.90 9.73 -12.65
C ASN A 224 9.01 9.31 -13.84
N GLU A 225 7.72 9.52 -13.73
CA GLU A 225 6.73 9.26 -14.80
C GLU A 225 6.36 10.53 -15.58
N THR A 226 7.02 11.66 -15.29
CA THR A 226 6.77 12.91 -16.01
C THR A 226 7.62 13.02 -17.28
N MET A 227 7.21 13.92 -18.16
CA MET A 227 7.95 14.25 -19.40
C MET A 227 9.15 15.17 -19.16
N ASN A 228 9.37 15.61 -17.92
CA ASN A 228 10.45 16.53 -17.55
C ASN A 228 11.48 15.85 -16.62
N PRO A 229 12.76 16.21 -16.71
CA PRO A 229 13.73 15.76 -15.72
C PRO A 229 13.49 16.47 -14.38
N HIS A 230 13.77 15.77 -13.28
CA HIS A 230 13.72 16.30 -11.92
C HIS A 230 15.10 16.24 -11.26
N LYS A 231 15.38 17.18 -10.36
CA LYS A 231 16.55 17.14 -9.49
C LYS A 231 16.07 17.14 -8.05
N VAL A 232 16.20 16.00 -7.40
CA VAL A 232 15.69 15.77 -6.05
C VAL A 232 16.82 15.56 -5.05
N LEU A 233 16.66 16.07 -3.84
CA LEU A 233 17.50 15.71 -2.71
C LEU A 233 16.88 14.51 -2.02
N VAL A 234 17.55 13.37 -2.08
CA VAL A 234 17.14 12.15 -1.34
C VAL A 234 17.88 12.11 -0.02
N ARG A 235 17.13 11.95 1.06
CA ARG A 235 17.65 11.82 2.42
C ARG A 235 17.10 10.52 3.03
N TYR A 236 17.93 9.79 3.77
CA TYR A 236 17.47 8.74 4.67
C TYR A 236 18.10 8.90 6.05
N ALA A 237 17.39 8.41 7.06
CA ALA A 237 17.89 8.40 8.43
C ALA A 237 17.51 7.10 9.16
N VAL A 238 18.48 6.51 9.85
CA VAL A 238 18.24 5.48 10.86
C VAL A 238 17.79 6.17 12.13
N ARG A 239 16.67 5.74 12.68
CA ARG A 239 16.05 6.34 13.87
C ARG A 239 15.68 5.28 14.90
N ASN A 240 15.70 5.66 16.17
CA ASN A 240 15.13 4.83 17.23
C ASN A 240 13.60 5.03 17.35
N ALA A 241 12.95 4.26 18.22
CA ALA A 241 11.50 4.34 18.43
C ALA A 241 10.98 5.70 18.94
N LYS A 242 11.86 6.56 19.48
CA LYS A 242 11.53 7.97 19.81
C LYS A 242 11.62 8.92 18.60
N ALA A 243 11.96 8.39 17.43
CA ALA A 243 12.25 9.14 16.22
C ALA A 243 13.54 9.99 16.26
N GLU A 244 14.41 9.79 17.26
CA GLU A 244 15.72 10.41 17.33
C GLU A 244 16.61 9.86 16.21
N ILE A 245 17.33 10.75 15.49
CA ILE A 245 18.24 10.37 14.41
C ILE A 245 19.51 9.77 15.02
N LEU A 246 19.82 8.54 14.63
CA LEU A 246 21.06 7.86 14.99
C LEU A 246 22.12 8.00 13.89
N HIS A 247 21.69 7.97 12.63
CA HIS A 247 22.52 8.16 11.46
C HIS A 247 21.68 8.78 10.34
N GLN A 248 22.28 9.66 9.53
CA GLN A 248 21.60 10.30 8.39
C GLN A 248 22.58 10.53 7.25
N GLU A 249 22.09 10.30 6.03
CA GLU A 249 22.79 10.66 4.80
C GLU A 249 21.84 11.32 3.81
N GLU A 250 22.41 12.12 2.90
CA GLU A 250 21.66 12.75 1.83
C GLU A 250 22.50 12.90 0.55
N GLN A 251 21.81 12.82 -0.59
CA GLN A 251 22.45 13.03 -1.88
C GLN A 251 21.49 13.63 -2.91
N TRP A 252 22.06 14.44 -3.82
CA TRP A 252 21.32 14.93 -4.97
C TRP A 252 21.26 13.90 -6.08
N VAL A 253 20.07 13.69 -6.63
CA VAL A 253 19.80 12.73 -7.71
C VAL A 253 19.18 13.48 -8.88
N GLN A 254 19.78 13.34 -10.06
CA GLN A 254 19.18 13.79 -11.32
C GLN A 254 18.37 12.64 -11.92
N VAL A 255 17.06 12.83 -12.05
CA VAL A 255 16.13 11.81 -12.54
C VAL A 255 15.62 12.23 -13.91
N PRO A 256 16.07 11.62 -15.00
CA PRO A 256 15.58 11.94 -16.35
C PRO A 256 14.07 11.74 -16.49
N ALA A 257 13.47 12.35 -17.50
CA ALA A 257 12.08 12.09 -17.86
C ALA A 257 11.84 10.59 -18.10
N LEU A 258 10.68 10.08 -17.68
CA LEU A 258 10.23 8.70 -17.91
C LEU A 258 11.27 7.64 -17.51
N SER A 259 11.92 7.82 -16.36
CA SER A 259 13.02 6.96 -15.90
C SER A 259 12.86 6.49 -14.45
N SER A 260 13.68 5.53 -14.09
CA SER A 260 13.82 5.00 -12.75
C SER A 260 15.31 4.90 -12.41
N ILE A 261 15.72 5.53 -11.32
CA ILE A 261 17.14 5.62 -10.90
C ILE A 261 17.29 4.95 -9.54
N TRP A 262 18.13 3.94 -9.50
CA TRP A 262 18.58 3.31 -8.27
C TRP A 262 19.74 4.08 -7.65
N LEU A 263 19.67 4.29 -6.34
CA LEU A 263 20.78 4.76 -5.54
C LEU A 263 21.64 3.56 -5.13
N ASP A 264 22.79 3.82 -4.52
CA ASP A 264 23.61 2.74 -3.97
C ASP A 264 22.86 2.03 -2.83
N LYS A 265 23.00 0.71 -2.77
CA LYS A 265 22.45 -0.11 -1.71
C LYS A 265 23.16 0.19 -0.39
N VAL A 266 22.41 0.38 0.67
CA VAL A 266 22.95 0.65 2.00
C VAL A 266 22.76 -0.57 2.90
N GLU A 267 23.86 -1.12 3.35
CA GLU A 267 23.90 -2.19 4.34
C GLU A 267 23.80 -1.61 5.76
N LEU A 268 22.94 -2.19 6.58
CA LEU A 268 22.66 -1.77 7.96
C LEU A 268 22.84 -2.93 8.94
N PRO A 269 24.03 -3.58 8.99
CA PRO A 269 24.23 -4.82 9.76
C PRO A 269 23.94 -4.67 11.25
N GLU A 270 24.20 -3.47 11.80
CA GLU A 270 24.07 -3.19 13.24
C GLU A 270 22.67 -2.72 13.65
N ILE A 271 21.72 -2.56 12.69
CA ILE A 271 20.39 -2.05 13.03
C ILE A 271 19.65 -2.97 14.01
N ASP A 272 19.14 -2.40 15.10
CA ASP A 272 18.24 -3.10 16.01
C ASP A 272 16.82 -3.14 15.43
N TYR A 273 16.50 -4.20 14.70
CA TYR A 273 15.24 -4.36 13.97
C TYR A 273 13.99 -4.42 14.86
N PHE A 274 14.12 -4.43 16.18
CA PHE A 274 12.99 -4.31 17.10
C PHE A 274 12.76 -2.89 17.62
N ASN A 275 13.77 -2.02 17.59
CA ASN A 275 13.72 -0.70 18.19
C ASN A 275 14.09 0.43 17.23
N GLU A 276 14.62 0.09 16.05
CA GLU A 276 15.10 1.06 15.07
C GLU A 276 14.42 0.86 13.71
N TYR A 277 14.26 1.96 12.98
CA TYR A 277 13.66 2.00 11.66
C TYR A 277 14.41 2.99 10.77
N VAL A 278 14.14 2.93 9.47
CA VAL A 278 14.65 3.90 8.50
C VAL A 278 13.50 4.78 8.04
N SER A 279 13.69 6.11 8.07
CA SER A 279 12.85 7.07 7.34
C SER A 279 13.59 7.55 6.09
N TYR A 280 12.85 7.80 5.00
CA TYR A 280 13.41 8.33 3.76
C TYR A 280 12.50 9.39 3.15
N GLU A 281 13.09 10.39 2.52
CA GLU A 281 12.41 11.57 1.96
C GLU A 281 13.06 11.99 0.65
N ALA A 282 12.24 12.41 -0.31
CA ALA A 282 12.68 13.13 -1.51
C ALA A 282 12.18 14.58 -1.46
N TRP A 283 13.09 15.51 -1.62
CA TRP A 283 12.84 16.93 -1.57
C TRP A 283 13.05 17.56 -2.95
N GLU A 284 12.13 18.41 -3.35
CA GLU A 284 12.27 19.28 -4.53
C GLU A 284 11.73 20.66 -4.16
N ASN A 285 12.50 21.72 -4.51
CA ASN A 285 12.12 23.11 -4.20
C ASN A 285 11.73 23.33 -2.71
N GLU A 286 12.51 22.76 -1.79
CA GLU A 286 12.29 22.84 -0.33
C GLU A 286 10.99 22.17 0.17
N GLN A 287 10.35 21.37 -0.67
CA GLN A 287 9.15 20.60 -0.32
C GLN A 287 9.42 19.11 -0.38
N ILE A 288 8.84 18.36 0.57
CA ILE A 288 8.84 16.90 0.51
C ILE A 288 7.82 16.48 -0.56
N ILE A 289 8.30 15.80 -1.60
CA ILE A 289 7.46 15.29 -2.70
C ILE A 289 7.16 13.78 -2.57
N SER A 290 7.95 13.07 -1.79
CA SER A 290 7.74 11.65 -1.50
C SER A 290 8.47 11.28 -0.21
N GLN A 291 7.86 10.42 0.61
CA GLN A 291 8.46 9.96 1.86
C GLN A 291 7.92 8.59 2.26
N GLY A 292 8.63 7.92 3.16
CA GLY A 292 8.19 6.67 3.75
C GLY A 292 9.09 6.21 4.89
N THR A 293 8.70 5.10 5.51
CA THR A 293 9.51 4.43 6.53
C THR A 293 9.60 2.93 6.29
N VAL A 294 10.65 2.32 6.82
CA VAL A 294 10.87 0.88 6.82
C VAL A 294 11.18 0.42 8.23
N ILE A 295 10.43 -0.57 8.71
CA ILE A 295 10.77 -1.39 9.88
C ILE A 295 11.26 -2.75 9.38
N PHE A 296 12.16 -3.41 10.10
CA PHE A 296 12.80 -4.66 9.67
C PHE A 296 12.19 -5.91 10.30
N SER A 297 11.49 -5.77 11.43
CA SER A 297 10.66 -6.82 12.03
C SER A 297 9.23 -6.79 11.48
N TYR A 298 8.43 -7.80 11.82
CA TYR A 298 6.98 -7.66 11.67
C TYR A 298 6.46 -6.51 12.53
N PRO A 299 5.45 -5.75 12.07
CA PRO A 299 4.86 -4.66 12.86
C PRO A 299 4.52 -5.05 14.29
N LYS A 300 4.00 -6.26 14.52
CA LYS A 300 3.66 -6.78 15.86
C LYS A 300 4.86 -6.97 16.81
N TYR A 301 6.07 -7.02 16.28
CA TYR A 301 7.29 -7.23 17.06
C TYR A 301 8.11 -5.97 17.24
N PHE A 302 7.85 -4.93 16.45
CA PHE A 302 8.50 -3.65 16.65
C PHE A 302 8.05 -3.06 18.00
N ARG A 303 8.99 -2.56 18.79
CA ARG A 303 8.74 -2.04 20.14
C ARG A 303 8.38 -0.56 20.06
N TYR A 304 7.19 -0.28 19.54
CA TYR A 304 6.66 1.08 19.53
C TYR A 304 6.62 1.65 20.94
N LEU A 305 6.96 2.90 21.08
CA LEU A 305 6.64 3.70 22.26
C LEU A 305 5.25 4.31 22.07
N ASP A 306 4.56 4.62 23.17
CA ASP A 306 3.32 5.36 23.11
C ASP A 306 3.56 6.71 22.39
N PRO A 307 3.05 6.91 21.17
CA PRO A 307 3.27 8.13 20.41
C PRO A 307 2.47 9.32 20.95
N LYS A 308 1.54 9.09 21.90
CA LYS A 308 0.64 10.10 22.49
C LYS A 308 0.00 10.99 21.43
N LEU A 309 -0.57 10.35 20.44
CA LEU A 309 -1.20 11.02 19.33
C LEU A 309 -2.28 11.99 19.80
N THR A 310 -2.22 13.21 19.29
CA THR A 310 -3.29 14.21 19.42
C THR A 310 -3.71 14.70 18.05
N VAL A 311 -5.00 15.06 17.91
CA VAL A 311 -5.56 15.55 16.66
C VAL A 311 -6.40 16.80 16.92
N ASN A 312 -6.22 17.84 16.11
CA ASN A 312 -6.95 19.10 16.20
C ASN A 312 -7.22 19.65 14.79
N VAL A 313 -8.23 20.50 14.67
CA VAL A 313 -8.54 21.26 13.44
C VAL A 313 -7.88 22.63 13.51
N ASP A 314 -7.23 23.03 12.41
CA ASP A 314 -6.65 24.36 12.24
C ASP A 314 -7.01 24.89 10.83
N GLY A 315 -8.08 25.68 10.75
CA GLY A 315 -8.62 26.16 9.48
C GLY A 315 -9.20 25.02 8.62
N ASP A 316 -8.64 24.82 7.44
CA ASP A 316 -8.97 23.73 6.49
C ASP A 316 -8.03 22.52 6.60
N GLU A 317 -7.21 22.50 7.65
CA GLU A 317 -6.26 21.40 7.91
C GLU A 317 -6.60 20.68 9.22
N ILE A 318 -6.20 19.40 9.26
CA ILE A 318 -6.11 18.62 10.49
C ILE A 318 -4.63 18.52 10.87
N VAL A 319 -4.34 18.82 12.13
CA VAL A 319 -3.01 18.79 12.72
C VAL A 319 -2.91 17.59 13.65
N VAL A 320 -2.01 16.67 13.34
CA VAL A 320 -1.66 15.53 14.19
C VAL A 320 -0.30 15.76 14.82
N LYS A 321 -0.19 15.48 16.13
CA LYS A 321 1.09 15.53 16.84
C LYS A 321 1.42 14.17 17.45
N ALA A 322 2.72 13.84 17.45
CA ALA A 322 3.25 12.64 18.07
C ALA A 322 4.51 12.96 18.87
N GLU A 323 4.73 12.24 19.99
CA GLU A 323 5.95 12.32 20.80
C GLU A 323 6.99 11.23 20.47
N ALA A 324 6.59 10.23 19.66
CA ALA A 324 7.45 9.11 19.21
C ALA A 324 7.02 8.69 17.79
N TYR A 325 7.73 7.73 17.20
CA TYR A 325 7.37 7.16 15.90
C TYR A 325 5.98 6.55 15.93
N ALA A 326 5.13 6.96 15.00
CA ALA A 326 3.80 6.42 14.80
C ALA A 326 3.65 5.87 13.37
N LYS A 327 3.36 4.57 13.27
CA LYS A 327 3.18 3.90 11.97
C LYS A 327 1.70 3.86 11.58
N SER A 328 1.44 4.21 10.31
CA SER A 328 0.13 4.13 9.67
C SER A 328 -0.96 4.88 10.44
N VAL A 329 -0.67 6.14 10.76
CA VAL A 329 -1.60 7.02 11.50
C VAL A 329 -2.90 7.20 10.73
N GLU A 330 -4.00 6.77 11.33
CA GLU A 330 -5.36 6.93 10.80
C GLU A 330 -6.07 8.06 11.52
N ILE A 331 -6.64 8.97 10.74
CA ILE A 331 -7.52 10.04 11.20
C ILE A 331 -8.95 9.67 10.81
N GLN A 332 -9.86 9.65 11.77
CA GLN A 332 -11.29 9.37 11.57
C GLN A 332 -12.14 10.49 12.14
N ASN A 333 -13.31 10.74 11.54
CA ASN A 333 -14.38 11.53 12.14
C ASN A 333 -15.52 10.62 12.60
N GLU A 334 -16.55 11.20 13.23
CA GLU A 334 -17.69 10.47 13.75
C GLU A 334 -18.42 9.62 12.70
N ASN A 335 -18.50 10.12 11.46
CA ASN A 335 -19.23 9.47 10.36
C ASN A 335 -18.32 8.61 9.45
N ASP A 336 -17.01 8.65 9.66
CA ASP A 336 -16.01 8.00 8.80
C ASP A 336 -16.21 8.39 7.31
N ASP A 337 -16.46 9.68 7.07
CA ASP A 337 -16.72 10.25 5.74
C ASP A 337 -15.76 11.40 5.36
N LEU A 338 -14.71 11.62 6.15
CA LEU A 338 -13.65 12.55 5.79
C LEU A 338 -12.83 12.04 4.60
N ILE A 339 -12.66 12.90 3.61
CA ILE A 339 -11.66 12.72 2.56
C ILE A 339 -10.56 13.73 2.83
N LEU A 340 -9.37 13.23 3.12
CA LEU A 340 -8.20 14.01 3.46
C LEU A 340 -7.19 14.00 2.32
N GLU A 341 -6.30 14.98 2.31
CA GLU A 341 -5.19 14.97 1.37
C GLU A 341 -4.26 13.77 1.56
N ASP A 342 -4.04 13.35 2.82
CA ASP A 342 -3.35 12.13 3.18
C ASP A 342 -3.96 11.51 4.44
N ASN A 343 -3.80 10.19 4.60
CA ASN A 343 -4.19 9.43 5.78
C ASN A 343 -3.40 8.11 5.81
N TYR A 344 -3.40 7.39 6.92
CA TYR A 344 -2.62 6.16 7.08
C TYR A 344 -1.13 6.38 6.77
N PHE A 345 -0.60 7.54 7.17
CA PHE A 345 0.80 7.92 6.98
C PHE A 345 1.67 7.48 8.16
N ASP A 346 2.94 7.28 7.89
CA ASP A 346 3.95 7.12 8.95
C ASP A 346 4.45 8.51 9.35
N MET A 347 4.65 8.75 10.65
CA MET A 347 5.21 10.01 11.11
C MET A 347 6.27 9.83 12.20
N ASN A 348 7.30 10.67 12.12
CA ASN A 348 8.26 10.85 13.21
C ASN A 348 7.63 11.68 14.34
N ALA A 349 8.30 11.78 15.49
CA ALA A 349 7.91 12.72 16.53
C ALA A 349 7.86 14.14 15.96
N GLY A 350 6.80 14.90 16.29
CA GLY A 350 6.55 16.24 15.78
C GLY A 350 5.11 16.46 15.35
N GLU A 351 4.92 17.31 14.34
CA GLU A 351 3.61 17.72 13.81
C GLU A 351 3.49 17.32 12.34
N TYR A 352 2.31 16.80 11.96
CA TYR A 352 1.94 16.52 10.58
C TYR A 352 0.62 17.21 10.26
N ARG A 353 0.56 17.90 9.13
CA ARG A 353 -0.60 18.65 8.67
C ARG A 353 -1.22 18.01 7.46
N VAL A 354 -2.53 17.87 7.46
CA VAL A 354 -3.29 17.22 6.39
C VAL A 354 -4.48 18.09 6.02
N LYS A 355 -4.60 18.44 4.74
CA LYS A 355 -5.71 19.23 4.25
C LYS A 355 -7.00 18.42 4.18
N ILE A 356 -8.12 19.03 4.57
CA ILE A 356 -9.47 18.49 4.41
C ILE A 356 -9.91 18.75 2.98
N LEU A 357 -10.17 17.67 2.22
CA LEU A 357 -10.68 17.77 0.85
C LEU A 357 -12.21 17.72 0.80
N SER A 358 -12.83 16.95 1.71
CA SER A 358 -14.29 16.84 1.84
C SER A 358 -14.67 16.28 3.20
N GLY A 359 -15.92 16.51 3.62
CA GLY A 359 -16.46 16.05 4.91
C GLY A 359 -16.31 17.09 6.01
N THR A 360 -16.85 16.77 7.20
CA THR A 360 -16.83 17.65 8.38
C THR A 360 -16.02 17.00 9.49
N PRO A 361 -15.03 17.69 10.09
CA PRO A 361 -14.11 17.11 11.06
C PRO A 361 -14.72 17.04 12.49
N ASN A 362 -15.93 16.48 12.62
CA ASN A 362 -16.60 16.30 13.90
C ASN A 362 -16.16 15.02 14.59
N GLY A 363 -15.93 15.06 15.91
CA GLY A 363 -15.61 13.88 16.71
C GLY A 363 -14.33 13.19 16.26
N LEU A 364 -13.30 13.97 15.91
CA LEU A 364 -12.03 13.45 15.42
C LEU A 364 -11.41 12.45 16.40
N LYS A 365 -10.90 11.35 15.84
CA LYS A 365 -10.10 10.35 16.51
C LYS A 365 -8.85 10.09 15.69
N VAL A 366 -7.78 9.69 16.35
CA VAL A 366 -6.52 9.30 15.73
C VAL A 366 -6.01 8.04 16.39
N ARG A 367 -5.45 7.12 15.60
CA ARG A 367 -4.76 5.91 16.07
C ARG A 367 -3.59 5.55 15.15
N SER A 368 -2.79 4.62 15.60
CA SER A 368 -1.65 4.06 14.85
C SER A 368 -1.53 2.55 15.09
N VAL A 369 -0.52 1.90 14.52
CA VAL A 369 -0.22 0.48 14.76
C VAL A 369 0.10 0.20 16.25
N TYR A 370 0.48 1.21 17.03
CA TYR A 370 0.69 1.08 18.48
C TYR A 370 -0.59 0.63 19.21
N ASP A 371 -1.75 1.03 18.71
CA ASP A 371 -3.06 0.86 19.36
C ASP A 371 -3.69 -0.52 19.11
N ILE A 372 -3.04 -1.41 18.32
CA ILE A 372 -3.46 -2.79 18.04
C ILE A 372 -2.54 -3.86 18.61
#